data_0a1d257cb79361c213abf7d3ea6a6d31
#
_entry.id   0a1d257cb79361c213abf7d3ea6a6d31
#
_cell.length_a   1.000
_cell.length_b   1.000
_cell.length_c   1.000
_cell.angle_alpha   90.00
_cell.angle_beta   90.00
_cell.angle_gamma   90.00
#
_symmetry.space_group_name_H-M   'P 1'
#
loop_
_entity.id
_entity.type
_entity.pdbx_description
1 polymer ?
#
loop_
_entity_poly.entity_id
_entity_poly.type
_entity_poly.pdbx_seq_one_letter_code
_entity_poly.pdbx_strand_id
1 'polypeptide(L)'
;MLDSELIQIATNEAIYWWKRDEYYYHKVFSNFEIINEDSEQLEFFGNYLFKSFTKQYSVSRTLKNIDKNLFNLIDYLNTKEYFTNVIAGNKSIIDEVANNFPNYLSNGKPISFLSKLAFLINPLQFSLYDTLARNSLSEILKEEKLIHRAVKKSYTEFINFIDDKLDINNVTLNKQISKLDNFNICCEIEFLKDNPLIFKRRVYDKYLWLYSQNDKNRRGQSEVRAQLEIWKYYER
;
A
#
# COMPACT_ATOMS: atom_id res chain seq x y z
N MET A 1 19.82 -10.03 -1.49
CA MET A 1 18.93 -11.20 -1.70
C MET A 1 17.87 -11.18 -0.62
N LEU A 2 16.59 -11.43 -0.96
CA LEU A 2 15.52 -11.45 0.04
C LEU A 2 15.72 -12.62 1.03
N ASP A 3 15.46 -12.37 2.31
CA ASP A 3 15.45 -13.41 3.33
C ASP A 3 14.33 -14.42 3.05
N SER A 4 14.66 -15.73 3.05
CA SER A 4 13.75 -16.78 2.59
C SER A 4 12.59 -17.04 3.56
N GLU A 5 12.80 -16.88 4.86
CA GLU A 5 11.75 -17.04 5.87
C GLU A 5 10.83 -15.81 5.84
N LEU A 6 11.41 -14.63 5.81
CA LEU A 6 10.67 -13.39 5.81
C LEU A 6 9.79 -13.21 4.55
N ILE A 7 10.29 -13.64 3.38
CA ILE A 7 9.50 -13.55 2.14
C ILE A 7 8.33 -14.53 2.15
N GLN A 8 8.47 -15.70 2.79
CA GLN A 8 7.37 -16.64 2.95
C GLN A 8 6.24 -16.06 3.79
N ILE A 9 6.58 -15.44 4.91
CA ILE A 9 5.60 -14.79 5.78
C ILE A 9 4.95 -13.60 5.08
N ALA A 10 5.75 -12.78 4.39
CA ALA A 10 5.25 -11.66 3.60
C ALA A 10 4.24 -12.12 2.54
N THR A 11 4.45 -13.30 1.95
CA THR A 11 3.54 -13.91 0.98
C THR A 11 2.18 -14.22 1.61
N ASN A 12 2.18 -14.91 2.76
CA ASN A 12 0.96 -15.26 3.47
C ASN A 12 0.20 -14.01 3.94
N GLU A 13 0.93 -13.03 4.49
CA GLU A 13 0.37 -11.72 4.86
C GLU A 13 -0.22 -10.97 3.66
N ALA A 14 0.43 -11.01 2.50
CA ALA A 14 -0.07 -10.37 1.29
C ALA A 14 -1.40 -10.96 0.84
N ILE A 15 -1.55 -12.29 0.88
CA ILE A 15 -2.80 -13.00 0.56
C ILE A 15 -3.90 -12.62 1.55
N TYR A 16 -3.60 -12.67 2.85
CA TYR A 16 -4.57 -12.33 3.88
C TYR A 16 -5.09 -10.89 3.74
N TRP A 17 -4.18 -9.95 3.51
CA TRP A 17 -4.54 -8.56 3.37
C TRP A 17 -5.23 -8.24 2.04
N TRP A 18 -4.95 -9.01 0.98
CA TRP A 18 -5.56 -8.79 -0.31
C TRP A 18 -7.09 -8.92 -0.29
N LYS A 19 -7.64 -9.82 0.50
CA LYS A 19 -9.10 -9.94 0.68
C LYS A 19 -9.77 -8.62 1.07
N ARG A 20 -9.08 -7.82 1.88
CA ARG A 20 -9.56 -6.49 2.25
C ARG A 20 -9.25 -5.46 1.17
N ASP A 21 -8.04 -5.50 0.62
CA ASP A 21 -7.60 -4.57 -0.42
C ASP A 21 -8.49 -4.70 -1.66
N GLU A 22 -8.87 -5.91 -2.05
CA GLU A 22 -9.77 -6.20 -3.14
C GLU A 22 -11.17 -5.60 -2.93
N TYR A 23 -11.71 -5.70 -1.72
CA TYR A 23 -12.99 -5.06 -1.40
C TYR A 23 -12.94 -3.56 -1.68
N TYR A 24 -11.91 -2.86 -1.22
CA TYR A 24 -11.76 -1.43 -1.49
C TYR A 24 -11.44 -1.14 -2.95
N TYR A 25 -10.62 -1.96 -3.58
CA TYR A 25 -10.29 -1.84 -5.00
C TYR A 25 -11.55 -1.85 -5.86
N HIS A 26 -12.39 -2.85 -5.71
CA HIS A 26 -13.64 -2.95 -6.46
C HIS A 26 -14.62 -1.83 -6.13
N LYS A 27 -14.78 -1.48 -4.86
CA LYS A 27 -15.73 -0.43 -4.44
C LYS A 27 -15.26 0.97 -4.78
N VAL A 28 -13.99 1.27 -4.61
CA VAL A 28 -13.44 2.59 -4.95
C VAL A 28 -13.41 2.74 -6.48
N PHE A 29 -12.94 1.73 -7.20
CA PHE A 29 -12.84 1.81 -8.66
C PHE A 29 -14.19 1.83 -9.36
N SER A 30 -15.13 0.99 -8.92
CA SER A 30 -16.47 0.94 -9.52
C SER A 30 -17.36 2.16 -9.24
N ASN A 31 -17.06 2.92 -8.18
CA ASN A 31 -17.84 4.11 -7.82
C ASN A 31 -17.12 5.42 -8.19
N PHE A 32 -15.93 5.33 -8.79
CA PHE A 32 -15.10 6.50 -9.02
C PHE A 32 -15.69 7.45 -10.09
N GLU A 33 -16.22 6.92 -11.17
CA GLU A 33 -16.93 7.72 -12.19
C GLU A 33 -18.20 8.37 -11.64
N ILE A 34 -18.86 7.69 -10.70
CA ILE A 34 -20.12 8.12 -10.08
C ILE A 34 -19.89 9.26 -9.06
N ILE A 35 -18.73 9.30 -8.39
CA ILE A 35 -18.39 10.36 -7.42
C ILE A 35 -18.43 11.76 -8.04
N ASN A 36 -18.28 11.86 -9.35
CA ASN A 36 -18.28 13.15 -10.06
C ASN A 36 -19.69 13.65 -10.46
N GLU A 37 -20.73 12.81 -10.39
CA GLU A 37 -22.03 13.13 -11.01
C GLU A 37 -23.21 13.19 -10.03
N ASP A 38 -23.14 12.56 -8.84
CA ASP A 38 -24.28 12.47 -7.92
C ASP A 38 -23.91 12.75 -6.45
N SER A 39 -24.57 13.73 -5.85
CA SER A 39 -24.33 14.16 -4.46
C SER A 39 -24.69 13.10 -3.40
N GLU A 40 -25.73 12.29 -3.63
CA GLU A 40 -26.13 11.23 -2.67
C GLU A 40 -25.12 10.08 -2.69
N GLN A 41 -24.61 9.74 -3.86
CA GLN A 41 -23.58 8.71 -4.00
C GLN A 41 -22.23 9.18 -3.45
N LEU A 42 -21.90 10.45 -3.60
CA LEU A 42 -20.72 11.06 -2.97
C LEU A 42 -20.83 10.99 -1.43
N GLU A 43 -22.00 11.25 -0.87
CA GLU A 43 -22.24 11.16 0.56
C GLU A 43 -22.12 9.70 1.06
N PHE A 44 -22.68 8.74 0.33
CA PHE A 44 -22.54 7.31 0.64
C PHE A 44 -21.07 6.87 0.58
N PHE A 45 -20.37 7.19 -0.50
CA PHE A 45 -18.94 6.91 -0.65
C PHE A 45 -18.15 7.49 0.52
N GLY A 46 -18.39 8.74 0.85
CA GLY A 46 -17.67 9.43 1.92
C GLY A 46 -17.94 8.83 3.29
N ASN A 47 -19.20 8.61 3.62
CA ASN A 47 -19.60 8.17 4.96
C ASN A 47 -19.26 6.70 5.23
N TYR A 48 -19.32 5.83 4.25
CA TYR A 48 -19.14 4.41 4.46
C TYR A 48 -17.78 3.91 3.96
N LEU A 49 -17.45 4.16 2.71
CA LEU A 49 -16.22 3.60 2.12
C LEU A 49 -14.98 4.36 2.56
N PHE A 50 -15.01 5.67 2.43
CA PHE A 50 -13.83 6.50 2.68
C PHE A 50 -13.46 6.55 4.17
N LYS A 51 -14.43 6.69 5.08
CA LYS A 51 -14.21 6.64 6.53
C LYS A 51 -13.67 5.27 6.96
N SER A 52 -14.26 4.20 6.45
CA SER A 52 -13.80 2.84 6.71
C SER A 52 -12.36 2.64 6.21
N PHE A 53 -12.06 3.06 4.99
CA PHE A 53 -10.73 3.03 4.41
C PHE A 53 -9.71 3.78 5.27
N THR A 54 -9.99 5.03 5.63
CA THR A 54 -9.03 5.84 6.41
C THR A 54 -8.72 5.24 7.78
N LYS A 55 -9.70 4.60 8.39
CA LYS A 55 -9.54 3.89 9.67
C LYS A 55 -8.73 2.60 9.50
N GLN A 56 -9.10 1.75 8.53
CA GLN A 56 -8.46 0.45 8.33
C GLN A 56 -7.01 0.55 7.86
N TYR A 57 -6.70 1.54 7.04
CA TYR A 57 -5.32 1.80 6.59
C TYR A 57 -4.53 2.73 7.53
N SER A 58 -5.11 3.08 8.70
CA SER A 58 -4.47 3.92 9.72
C SER A 58 -4.00 5.28 9.20
N VAL A 59 -4.68 5.84 8.20
CA VAL A 59 -4.34 7.13 7.60
C VAL A 59 -5.14 8.30 8.18
N SER A 60 -6.16 8.03 9.01
CA SER A 60 -6.97 9.04 9.68
C SER A 60 -6.16 9.99 10.58
N ARG A 61 -5.00 9.53 11.10
CA ARG A 61 -4.14 10.37 11.96
C ARG A 61 -3.50 11.56 11.22
N THR A 62 -3.32 11.45 9.91
CA THR A 62 -2.72 12.50 9.10
C THR A 62 -3.75 13.51 8.62
N LEU A 63 -5.02 13.13 8.56
CA LEU A 63 -6.11 13.95 8.10
C LEU A 63 -6.84 14.63 9.27
N LYS A 64 -7.26 15.88 9.08
CA LYS A 64 -7.96 16.66 10.10
C LYS A 64 -9.47 16.57 9.92
N ASN A 65 -10.17 16.21 11.01
CA ASN A 65 -11.65 16.29 11.08
C ASN A 65 -12.33 15.71 9.82
N ILE A 66 -11.95 14.51 9.43
CA ILE A 66 -12.35 13.92 8.15
C ILE A 66 -13.86 13.90 7.96
N ASP A 67 -14.62 13.73 9.06
CA ASP A 67 -16.08 13.74 9.03
C ASP A 67 -16.68 15.07 8.56
N LYS A 68 -16.00 16.18 8.86
CA LYS A 68 -16.43 17.53 8.48
C LYS A 68 -15.80 18.01 7.17
N ASN A 69 -14.64 17.48 6.83
CA ASN A 69 -13.82 17.97 5.72
C ASN A 69 -13.81 17.04 4.51
N LEU A 70 -14.63 15.99 4.51
CA LEU A 70 -14.62 14.99 3.46
C LEU A 70 -14.85 15.58 2.07
N PHE A 71 -15.91 16.39 1.93
CA PHE A 71 -16.23 17.05 0.65
C PHE A 71 -15.11 17.97 0.20
N ASN A 72 -14.56 18.78 1.11
CA ASN A 72 -13.43 19.65 0.81
C ASN A 72 -12.19 18.88 0.38
N LEU A 73 -11.98 17.68 0.95
CA LEU A 73 -10.87 16.81 0.58
C LEU A 73 -11.06 16.23 -0.83
N ILE A 74 -12.25 15.74 -1.14
CA ILE A 74 -12.55 15.19 -2.47
C ILE A 74 -12.47 16.30 -3.52
N ASP A 75 -13.07 17.45 -3.26
CA ASP A 75 -13.00 18.62 -4.14
C ASP A 75 -11.55 19.06 -4.38
N TYR A 76 -10.74 19.11 -3.33
CA TYR A 76 -9.31 19.39 -3.48
C TYR A 76 -8.60 18.38 -4.37
N LEU A 77 -8.85 17.08 -4.19
CA LEU A 77 -8.25 16.03 -5.00
C LEU A 77 -8.69 16.13 -6.48
N ASN A 78 -9.97 16.43 -6.72
CA ASN A 78 -10.51 16.69 -8.06
C ASN A 78 -9.85 17.90 -8.71
N THR A 79 -9.78 19.04 -7.99
CA THR A 79 -9.14 20.27 -8.47
C THR A 79 -7.67 20.05 -8.85
N LYS A 80 -6.99 19.09 -8.23
CA LYS A 80 -5.62 18.68 -8.53
C LYS A 80 -5.53 17.57 -9.58
N GLU A 81 -6.63 17.20 -10.20
CA GLU A 81 -6.69 16.09 -11.18
C GLU A 81 -6.04 14.79 -10.63
N TYR A 82 -6.07 14.63 -9.29
CA TYR A 82 -5.38 13.54 -8.62
C TYR A 82 -5.81 12.18 -9.17
N PHE A 83 -7.09 11.99 -9.28
CA PHE A 83 -7.66 10.72 -9.69
C PHE A 83 -7.35 10.38 -11.17
N THR A 84 -7.52 11.33 -12.06
CA THR A 84 -7.19 11.16 -13.49
C THR A 84 -5.72 10.81 -13.68
N ASN A 85 -4.82 11.50 -12.94
CA ASN A 85 -3.40 11.22 -12.97
C ASN A 85 -3.06 9.84 -12.39
N VAL A 86 -3.75 9.39 -11.32
CA VAL A 86 -3.57 8.05 -10.74
C VAL A 86 -4.01 6.97 -11.72
N ILE A 87 -5.16 7.13 -12.38
CA ILE A 87 -5.64 6.20 -13.41
C ILE A 87 -4.62 6.13 -14.55
N ALA A 88 -4.08 7.26 -14.99
CA ALA A 88 -3.05 7.32 -16.02
C ALA A 88 -1.67 6.78 -15.57
N GLY A 89 -1.48 6.43 -14.29
CA GLY A 89 -0.23 5.91 -13.75
C GLY A 89 0.85 6.96 -13.49
N ASN A 90 0.48 8.24 -13.41
CA ASN A 90 1.41 9.33 -13.10
C ASN A 90 1.82 9.30 -11.62
N LYS A 91 3.00 8.74 -11.32
CA LYS A 91 3.49 8.54 -9.96
C LYS A 91 3.87 9.86 -9.25
N SER A 92 4.22 10.91 -10.00
CA SER A 92 4.62 12.21 -9.43
C SER A 92 3.46 12.95 -8.76
N ILE A 93 2.22 12.66 -9.16
CA ILE A 93 1.02 13.32 -8.63
C ILE A 93 0.92 13.22 -7.10
N ILE A 94 1.40 12.12 -6.51
CA ILE A 94 1.38 11.94 -5.05
C ILE A 94 2.24 13.00 -4.37
N ASP A 95 3.46 13.23 -4.85
CA ASP A 95 4.35 14.26 -4.30
C ASP A 95 3.83 15.68 -4.58
N GLU A 96 3.30 15.93 -5.76
CA GLU A 96 2.74 17.22 -6.17
C GLU A 96 1.57 17.63 -5.28
N VAL A 97 0.61 16.72 -5.10
CA VAL A 97 -0.55 16.93 -4.23
C VAL A 97 -0.13 17.05 -2.77
N ALA A 98 0.77 16.17 -2.29
CA ALA A 98 1.22 16.19 -0.90
C ALA A 98 1.98 17.46 -0.55
N ASN A 99 2.76 18.02 -1.48
CA ASN A 99 3.54 19.25 -1.26
C ASN A 99 2.65 20.49 -1.13
N ASN A 100 1.51 20.49 -1.79
CA ASN A 100 0.57 21.60 -1.82
C ASN A 100 -0.70 21.34 -0.98
N PHE A 101 -0.66 20.32 -0.12
CA PHE A 101 -1.84 19.88 0.61
C PHE A 101 -2.27 20.92 1.66
N PRO A 102 -3.56 21.31 1.70
CA PRO A 102 -4.03 22.36 2.60
C PRO A 102 -3.86 22.00 4.07
N ASN A 103 -3.35 22.94 4.87
CA ASN A 103 -3.12 22.75 6.30
C ASN A 103 -4.41 22.52 7.11
N TYR A 104 -5.57 22.92 6.60
CA TYR A 104 -6.85 22.64 7.27
C TYR A 104 -7.34 21.21 7.04
N LEU A 105 -6.82 20.50 6.02
CA LEU A 105 -7.15 19.11 5.72
C LEU A 105 -6.16 18.10 6.33
N SER A 106 -4.90 18.49 6.58
CA SER A 106 -3.87 17.58 7.06
C SER A 106 -2.88 18.24 8.04
N ASN A 107 -2.28 17.43 8.90
CA ASN A 107 -1.18 17.80 9.79
C ASN A 107 0.20 17.60 9.11
N GLY A 108 0.34 18.02 7.87
CA GLY A 108 1.57 17.88 7.08
C GLY A 108 1.31 17.14 5.76
N LYS A 109 2.38 16.64 5.14
CA LYS A 109 2.30 15.98 3.83
C LYS A 109 1.69 14.58 3.95
N PRO A 110 0.46 14.34 3.45
CA PRO A 110 -0.25 13.08 3.63
C PRO A 110 0.14 12.01 2.58
N ILE A 111 1.45 11.83 2.32
CA ILE A 111 1.96 10.88 1.30
C ILE A 111 1.40 9.47 1.52
N SER A 112 1.37 9.01 2.78
CA SER A 112 0.85 7.68 3.11
C SER A 112 -0.63 7.51 2.79
N PHE A 113 -1.44 8.54 2.99
CA PHE A 113 -2.85 8.54 2.60
C PHE A 113 -3.00 8.48 1.08
N LEU A 114 -2.34 9.40 0.38
CA LEU A 114 -2.42 9.50 -1.08
C LEU A 114 -1.93 8.21 -1.75
N SER A 115 -0.79 7.67 -1.33
CA SER A 115 -0.26 6.42 -1.92
C SER A 115 -1.17 5.21 -1.72
N LYS A 116 -1.85 5.11 -0.56
CA LYS A 116 -2.79 4.03 -0.28
C LYS A 116 -4.06 4.16 -1.12
N LEU A 117 -4.55 5.38 -1.29
CA LEU A 117 -5.67 5.66 -2.18
C LEU A 117 -5.29 5.35 -3.64
N ALA A 118 -4.11 5.79 -4.11
CA ALA A 118 -3.62 5.51 -5.45
C ALA A 118 -3.45 3.99 -5.69
N PHE A 119 -2.93 3.24 -4.72
CA PHE A 119 -2.82 1.79 -4.82
C PHE A 119 -4.19 1.11 -4.99
N LEU A 120 -5.21 1.57 -4.28
CA LEU A 120 -6.57 1.01 -4.42
C LEU A 120 -7.23 1.37 -5.75
N ILE A 121 -6.81 2.45 -6.39
CA ILE A 121 -7.32 2.86 -7.72
C ILE A 121 -6.54 2.15 -8.83
N ASN A 122 -5.22 2.10 -8.73
CA ASN A 122 -4.35 1.53 -9.76
C ASN A 122 -3.18 0.74 -9.14
N PRO A 123 -3.44 -0.48 -8.63
CA PRO A 123 -2.44 -1.30 -7.95
C PRO A 123 -1.31 -1.80 -8.87
N LEU A 124 -1.50 -1.73 -10.20
CA LEU A 124 -0.46 -2.07 -11.16
C LEU A 124 0.68 -1.05 -11.17
N GLN A 125 0.37 0.23 -10.95
CA GLN A 125 1.34 1.32 -11.04
C GLN A 125 1.83 1.82 -9.69
N PHE A 126 1.03 1.64 -8.62
CA PHE A 126 1.32 2.20 -7.31
C PHE A 126 1.59 1.13 -6.27
N SER A 127 2.39 1.48 -5.26
CA SER A 127 2.67 0.67 -4.08
C SER A 127 2.32 1.45 -2.81
N LEU A 128 2.03 0.72 -1.75
CA LEU A 128 1.72 1.33 -0.46
C LEU A 128 2.99 1.96 0.14
N TYR A 129 2.87 3.22 0.56
CA TYR A 129 3.93 3.94 1.24
C TYR A 129 3.57 4.14 2.71
N ASP A 130 4.49 3.80 3.58
CA ASP A 130 4.50 4.27 4.96
C ASP A 130 5.94 4.52 5.45
N THR A 131 6.06 5.06 6.65
CA THR A 131 7.38 5.39 7.21
C THR A 131 8.21 4.14 7.49
N LEU A 132 7.59 3.03 7.91
CA LEU A 132 8.29 1.78 8.19
C LEU A 132 8.84 1.18 6.91
N ALA A 133 7.99 1.02 5.87
CA ALA A 133 8.40 0.51 4.57
C ALA A 133 9.54 1.34 3.96
N ARG A 134 9.45 2.68 4.00
CA ARG A 134 10.51 3.56 3.53
C ARG A 134 11.82 3.39 4.31
N ASN A 135 11.76 3.28 5.64
CA ASN A 135 12.95 3.11 6.47
C ASN A 135 13.62 1.77 6.18
N SER A 136 12.84 0.67 6.10
CA SER A 136 13.34 -0.66 5.74
C SER A 136 14.00 -0.67 4.35
N LEU A 137 13.35 -0.04 3.38
CA LEU A 137 13.94 0.11 2.05
C LEU A 137 15.27 0.87 2.11
N SER A 138 15.35 1.94 2.92
CA SER A 138 16.61 2.69 3.10
C SER A 138 17.72 1.83 3.72
N GLU A 139 17.41 0.98 4.67
CA GLU A 139 18.36 0.07 5.32
C GLU A 139 18.86 -0.98 4.31
N ILE A 140 17.94 -1.65 3.60
CA ILE A 140 18.27 -2.64 2.56
C ILE A 140 19.18 -2.03 1.48
N LEU A 141 18.83 -0.84 0.97
CA LEU A 141 19.61 -0.18 -0.07
C LEU A 141 21.02 0.23 0.41
N LYS A 142 21.16 0.60 1.70
CA LYS A 142 22.47 0.90 2.31
C LYS A 142 23.31 -0.36 2.49
N GLU A 143 22.72 -1.46 2.97
CA GLU A 143 23.40 -2.75 3.12
C GLU A 143 23.92 -3.28 1.77
N GLU A 144 23.14 -3.09 0.72
CA GLU A 144 23.51 -3.42 -0.65
C GLU A 144 24.47 -2.40 -1.30
N LYS A 145 24.84 -1.33 -0.58
CA LYS A 145 25.72 -0.24 -1.06
C LYS A 145 25.20 0.52 -2.28
N LEU A 146 23.88 0.51 -2.49
CA LEU A 146 23.23 1.22 -3.58
C LEU A 146 22.99 2.69 -3.27
N ILE A 147 22.87 3.04 -1.99
CA ILE A 147 22.75 4.43 -1.51
C ILE A 147 23.61 4.65 -0.27
N HIS A 148 24.02 5.90 -0.06
CA HIS A 148 24.76 6.32 1.15
C HIS A 148 23.89 7.15 2.11
N ARG A 149 22.69 7.54 1.71
CA ARG A 149 21.71 8.32 2.48
C ARG A 149 20.39 7.55 2.66
N ALA A 150 19.54 8.01 3.54
CA ALA A 150 18.17 7.50 3.62
C ALA A 150 17.36 7.90 2.37
N VAL A 151 16.41 7.05 1.98
CA VAL A 151 15.38 7.37 0.98
C VAL A 151 14.61 8.61 1.44
N LYS A 152 14.47 9.60 0.57
CA LYS A 152 13.78 10.86 0.90
C LYS A 152 12.30 10.61 1.26
N LYS A 153 11.69 11.57 1.92
CA LYS A 153 10.24 11.63 2.11
C LYS A 153 9.57 12.09 0.81
N SER A 154 9.72 11.28 -0.24
CA SER A 154 9.14 11.46 -1.57
C SER A 154 8.59 10.13 -2.03
N TYR A 155 7.39 10.14 -2.56
CA TYR A 155 6.78 8.95 -3.11
C TYR A 155 7.47 8.52 -4.41
N THR A 156 7.81 9.47 -5.27
CA THR A 156 8.47 9.20 -6.55
C THR A 156 9.80 8.50 -6.35
N GLU A 157 10.63 8.95 -5.40
CA GLU A 157 11.90 8.28 -5.10
C GLU A 157 11.65 6.87 -4.52
N PHE A 158 10.69 6.74 -3.61
CA PHE A 158 10.34 5.46 -2.99
C PHE A 158 9.87 4.44 -4.04
N ILE A 159 8.92 4.81 -4.90
CA ILE A 159 8.32 3.89 -5.86
C ILE A 159 9.33 3.44 -6.93
N ASN A 160 10.25 4.32 -7.35
CA ASN A 160 11.31 3.95 -8.28
C ASN A 160 12.21 2.86 -7.70
N PHE A 161 12.64 2.98 -6.44
CA PHE A 161 13.39 1.92 -5.78
C PHE A 161 12.57 0.63 -5.58
N ILE A 162 11.27 0.74 -5.35
CA ILE A 162 10.38 -0.43 -5.29
C ILE A 162 10.39 -1.15 -6.64
N ASP A 163 10.20 -0.44 -7.74
CA ASP A 163 10.18 -1.01 -9.09
C ASP A 163 11.51 -1.70 -9.40
N ASP A 164 12.64 -1.05 -9.15
CA ASP A 164 13.97 -1.65 -9.30
C ASP A 164 14.13 -2.93 -8.47
N LYS A 165 13.61 -2.95 -7.24
CA LYS A 165 13.68 -4.12 -6.37
C LYS A 165 12.76 -5.25 -6.81
N LEU A 166 11.60 -4.96 -7.38
CA LEU A 166 10.74 -5.97 -7.96
C LEU A 166 11.40 -6.65 -9.15
N ASP A 167 12.10 -5.89 -9.99
CA ASP A 167 12.85 -6.43 -11.13
C ASP A 167 14.03 -7.29 -10.69
N ILE A 168 14.87 -6.80 -9.78
CA ILE A 168 16.03 -7.53 -9.24
C ILE A 168 15.59 -8.85 -8.56
N ASN A 169 14.47 -8.83 -7.83
CA ASN A 169 13.98 -9.99 -7.10
C ASN A 169 12.90 -10.79 -7.86
N ASN A 170 12.72 -10.54 -9.15
CA ASN A 170 11.65 -11.12 -9.95
C ASN A 170 11.58 -12.64 -9.88
N VAL A 171 12.74 -13.34 -9.91
CA VAL A 171 12.81 -14.80 -9.80
C VAL A 171 12.27 -15.29 -8.46
N THR A 172 12.66 -14.65 -7.37
CA THR A 172 12.20 -15.00 -6.01
C THR A 172 10.70 -14.74 -5.85
N LEU A 173 10.23 -13.61 -6.35
CA LEU A 173 8.81 -13.23 -6.30
C LEU A 173 7.93 -14.12 -7.18
N ASN A 174 8.42 -14.56 -8.34
CA ASN A 174 7.71 -15.54 -9.18
C ASN A 174 7.53 -16.89 -8.47
N LYS A 175 8.49 -17.33 -7.68
CA LYS A 175 8.32 -18.54 -6.85
C LYS A 175 7.22 -18.38 -5.78
N GLN A 176 6.91 -17.16 -5.35
CA GLN A 176 5.79 -16.94 -4.44
C GLN A 176 4.43 -17.00 -5.17
N ILE A 177 4.38 -16.60 -6.43
CA ILE A 177 3.15 -16.71 -7.25
C ILE A 177 2.74 -18.17 -7.41
N SER A 178 3.69 -19.08 -7.68
CA SER A 178 3.37 -20.51 -7.82
C SER A 178 2.81 -21.14 -6.54
N LYS A 179 3.03 -20.52 -5.37
CA LYS A 179 2.42 -20.98 -4.11
C LYS A 179 0.94 -20.66 -4.01
N LEU A 180 0.41 -19.70 -4.78
CA LEU A 180 -1.01 -19.42 -4.83
C LEU A 180 -1.82 -20.65 -5.28
N ASP A 181 -1.21 -21.58 -6.02
CA ASP A 181 -1.85 -22.83 -6.44
C ASP A 181 -2.18 -23.78 -5.30
N ASN A 182 -1.47 -23.66 -4.16
CA ASN A 182 -1.70 -24.44 -2.98
C ASN A 182 -2.86 -23.93 -2.10
N PHE A 183 -3.38 -22.73 -2.38
CA PHE A 183 -4.53 -22.20 -1.67
C PHE A 183 -5.82 -22.63 -2.37
N ASN A 184 -6.81 -23.07 -1.58
CA ASN A 184 -8.13 -23.39 -2.11
C ASN A 184 -8.68 -22.18 -2.87
N ILE A 185 -9.16 -22.43 -4.06
CA ILE A 185 -9.57 -21.42 -5.03
C ILE A 185 -10.69 -20.56 -4.43
N CYS A 186 -10.39 -19.27 -4.26
CA CYS A 186 -11.37 -18.22 -4.10
C CYS A 186 -11.09 -17.16 -5.18
N CYS A 187 -12.11 -16.38 -5.54
CA CYS A 187 -12.01 -15.39 -6.63
C CYS A 187 -10.82 -14.43 -6.42
N GLU A 188 -10.51 -14.09 -5.16
CA GLU A 188 -9.43 -13.18 -4.80
C GLU A 188 -8.04 -13.74 -5.19
N ILE A 189 -7.86 -15.06 -5.12
CA ILE A 189 -6.61 -15.71 -5.50
C ILE A 189 -6.48 -15.80 -7.03
N GLU A 190 -7.56 -16.08 -7.73
CA GLU A 190 -7.58 -16.06 -9.21
C GLU A 190 -7.20 -14.67 -9.72
N PHE A 191 -7.78 -13.62 -9.14
CA PHE A 191 -7.43 -12.25 -9.51
C PHE A 191 -5.92 -11.97 -9.33
N LEU A 192 -5.31 -12.43 -8.24
CA LEU A 192 -3.87 -12.24 -8.00
C LEU A 192 -3.00 -13.05 -8.97
N LYS A 193 -3.45 -14.24 -9.40
CA LYS A 193 -2.76 -15.03 -10.42
C LYS A 193 -2.79 -14.34 -11.79
N ASP A 194 -3.93 -13.77 -12.15
CA ASP A 194 -4.09 -13.01 -13.38
C ASP A 194 -3.35 -11.66 -13.36
N ASN A 195 -3.10 -11.14 -12.17
CA ASN A 195 -2.41 -9.86 -11.96
C ASN A 195 -1.13 -10.02 -11.12
N PRO A 196 -0.12 -10.75 -11.60
CA PRO A 196 1.05 -11.12 -10.80
C PRO A 196 1.87 -9.92 -10.31
N LEU A 197 1.85 -8.79 -11.01
CA LEU A 197 2.55 -7.59 -10.57
C LEU A 197 1.92 -6.99 -9.31
N ILE A 198 0.59 -7.01 -9.19
CA ILE A 198 -0.11 -6.57 -7.98
C ILE A 198 0.32 -7.42 -6.79
N PHE A 199 0.34 -8.74 -6.99
CA PHE A 199 0.77 -9.66 -5.95
C PHE A 199 2.22 -9.42 -5.53
N LYS A 200 3.16 -9.28 -6.47
CA LYS A 200 4.57 -8.98 -6.20
C LYS A 200 4.73 -7.68 -5.39
N ARG A 201 4.03 -6.61 -5.78
CA ARG A 201 4.03 -5.33 -5.06
C ARG A 201 3.55 -5.52 -3.63
N ARG A 202 2.47 -6.31 -3.45
CA ARG A 202 1.89 -6.54 -2.13
C ARG A 202 2.79 -7.40 -1.25
N VAL A 203 3.40 -8.43 -1.81
CA VAL A 203 4.39 -9.27 -1.09
C VAL A 203 5.60 -8.43 -0.67
N TYR A 204 6.11 -7.58 -1.57
CA TYR A 204 7.26 -6.75 -1.25
C TYR A 204 6.94 -5.66 -0.21
N ASP A 205 5.75 -5.05 -0.25
CA ASP A 205 5.26 -4.14 0.80
C ASP A 205 5.25 -4.84 2.18
N LYS A 206 4.71 -6.05 2.24
CA LYS A 206 4.70 -6.86 3.47
C LYS A 206 6.10 -7.25 3.93
N TYR A 207 6.99 -7.59 3.00
CA TYR A 207 8.39 -7.85 3.30
C TYR A 207 9.06 -6.65 3.97
N LEU A 208 8.90 -5.45 3.43
CA LEU A 208 9.46 -4.23 4.02
C LEU A 208 8.91 -3.94 5.41
N TRP A 209 7.61 -4.15 5.60
CA TRP A 209 6.97 -3.97 6.90
C TRP A 209 7.51 -4.97 7.93
N LEU A 210 7.61 -6.25 7.59
CA LEU A 210 8.17 -7.29 8.45
C LEU A 210 9.66 -7.08 8.73
N TYR A 211 10.43 -6.63 7.73
CA TYR A 211 11.84 -6.30 7.89
C TYR A 211 12.04 -5.25 8.98
N SER A 212 11.19 -4.21 9.04
CA SER A 212 11.23 -3.20 10.10
C SER A 212 10.95 -3.75 11.49
N GLN A 213 10.21 -4.84 11.60
CA GLN A 213 9.85 -5.47 12.88
C GLN A 213 10.94 -6.45 13.38
N ASN A 214 11.77 -6.98 12.48
CA ASN A 214 12.86 -7.89 12.80
C ASN A 214 14.10 -7.20 13.40
N ASP A 215 14.16 -5.89 13.40
CA ASP A 215 15.25 -5.15 14.04
C ASP A 215 15.21 -5.43 15.56
N LYS A 216 16.31 -6.05 16.04
CA LYS A 216 16.44 -6.57 17.43
C LYS A 216 16.22 -5.52 18.53
N ASN A 217 16.22 -4.24 18.17
CA ASN A 217 16.07 -3.10 19.07
C ASN A 217 14.66 -2.50 19.08
N ARG A 218 13.68 -3.05 18.31
CA ARG A 218 12.33 -2.48 18.26
C ARG A 218 11.32 -3.30 19.06
N ARG A 219 10.54 -2.60 19.88
CA ARG A 219 9.39 -3.16 20.62
C ARG A 219 8.38 -3.74 19.61
N GLY A 220 8.12 -5.02 19.63
CA GLY A 220 7.18 -5.73 18.73
C GLY A 220 7.64 -7.11 18.32
N GLN A 221 8.86 -7.50 18.65
CA GLN A 221 9.38 -8.84 18.34
C GLN A 221 8.52 -9.98 18.90
N SER A 222 7.80 -9.76 20.00
CA SER A 222 6.93 -10.77 20.59
C SER A 222 5.67 -11.04 19.75
N GLU A 223 5.12 -10.00 19.10
CA GLU A 223 3.91 -10.15 18.27
C GLU A 223 4.23 -10.79 16.92
N VAL A 224 5.31 -10.38 16.26
CA VAL A 224 5.74 -10.98 14.99
C VAL A 224 6.19 -12.43 15.21
N ARG A 225 6.94 -12.73 16.28
CA ARG A 225 7.30 -14.12 16.62
C ARG A 225 6.08 -14.96 16.98
N ALA A 226 5.12 -14.43 17.70
CA ALA A 226 3.88 -15.14 18.01
C ALA A 226 3.07 -15.43 16.75
N GLN A 227 2.99 -14.48 15.81
CA GLN A 227 2.37 -14.71 14.50
C GLN A 227 3.15 -15.73 13.68
N LEU A 228 4.48 -15.69 13.66
CA LEU A 228 5.35 -16.67 13.03
C LEU A 228 5.13 -18.09 13.57
N GLU A 229 5.03 -18.24 14.89
CA GLU A 229 4.79 -19.53 15.53
C GLU A 229 3.38 -20.06 15.23
N ILE A 230 2.39 -19.19 15.18
CA ILE A 230 1.02 -19.53 14.78
C ILE A 230 0.99 -20.04 13.34
N TRP A 231 1.65 -19.36 12.39
CA TRP A 231 1.71 -19.77 10.99
C TRP A 231 2.42 -21.12 10.81
N LYS A 232 3.54 -21.36 11.49
CA LYS A 232 4.24 -22.66 11.50
C LYS A 232 3.35 -23.81 12.01
N TYR A 233 2.37 -23.51 12.84
CA TYR A 233 1.43 -24.50 13.35
C TYR A 233 0.38 -24.90 12.32
N TYR A 234 -0.03 -23.99 11.43
CA TYR A 234 -1.01 -24.27 10.38
C TYR A 234 -0.41 -24.86 9.09
N GLU A 235 0.90 -24.84 8.93
CA GLU A 235 1.61 -25.48 7.79
C GLU A 235 1.95 -26.98 8.05
N ARG A 236 1.60 -27.52 9.21
CA ARG A 236 1.75 -28.94 9.56
C ARG A 236 0.42 -29.68 9.41
#